data_e1f7f7d7416183d9929226e28e5401a3
#
_entry.id   e1f7f7d7416183d9929226e28e5401a3
#
_cell.length_a   1.000
_cell.length_b   1.000
_cell.length_c   1.000
_cell.angle_alpha   90.00
_cell.angle_beta   90.00
_cell.angle_gamma   90.00
#
_symmetry.space_group_name_H-M   'P 1'
#
loop_
_entity.id
_entity.type
_entity.pdbx_description
1 polymer ?
#
loop_
_entity_poly.entity_id
_entity_poly.type
_entity_poly.pdbx_seq_one_letter_code
_entity_poly.pdbx_strand_id
1 'polypeptide(L)'
;MPVPAGSDPLYPTALHRYGFKASDSPWRSKLGGVQGRKINRLCEPGVDARLLKIQPGSAIPHHDHRGQELTLVLQGGFSDEKGVYHRGDVCAGEAGEPHTPVGLEGEPCICFAVSLGGYRFRNPLMSIAARILT
;
A
#
# COMPACT_ATOMS: atom_id res chain seq x y z
N MET A 1 -12.62 -15.52 15.87
CA MET A 1 -12.16 -14.58 16.89
C MET A 1 -13.04 -13.33 16.84
N PRO A 2 -13.57 -12.86 17.97
CA PRO A 2 -14.41 -11.67 17.96
C PRO A 2 -13.61 -10.44 17.55
N VAL A 3 -14.26 -9.54 16.80
CA VAL A 3 -13.67 -8.26 16.43
C VAL A 3 -13.65 -7.36 17.67
N PRO A 4 -12.50 -6.78 18.05
CA PRO A 4 -12.43 -5.88 19.19
C PRO A 4 -13.39 -4.70 19.04
N ALA A 5 -13.94 -4.23 20.16
CA ALA A 5 -14.78 -3.04 20.17
C ALA A 5 -14.00 -1.84 19.62
N GLY A 6 -14.63 -1.04 18.76
CA GLY A 6 -14.00 0.12 18.12
C GLY A 6 -13.10 -0.20 16.94
N SER A 7 -13.03 -1.46 16.52
CA SER A 7 -12.28 -1.85 15.33
C SER A 7 -12.97 -1.35 14.07
N ASP A 8 -12.17 -0.89 13.10
CA ASP A 8 -12.68 -0.47 11.81
C ASP A 8 -13.04 -1.71 10.98
N PRO A 9 -14.30 -1.85 10.51
CA PRO A 9 -14.71 -3.02 9.73
C PRO A 9 -14.03 -3.11 8.36
N LEU A 10 -13.36 -2.05 7.92
CA LEU A 10 -12.57 -2.06 6.69
C LEU A 10 -11.41 -3.06 6.78
N TYR A 11 -10.86 -3.26 7.97
CA TYR A 11 -9.67 -4.08 8.14
C TYR A 11 -10.03 -5.49 8.62
N PRO A 12 -9.37 -6.52 8.04
CA PRO A 12 -9.54 -7.90 8.52
C PRO A 12 -9.21 -8.01 10.02
N THR A 13 -9.96 -8.84 10.72
CA THR A 13 -9.80 -9.03 12.17
C THR A 13 -8.36 -9.35 12.57
N ALA A 14 -7.66 -10.15 11.76
CA ALA A 14 -6.27 -10.51 12.02
C ALA A 14 -5.34 -9.28 12.11
N LEU A 15 -5.63 -8.22 11.36
CA LEU A 15 -4.80 -7.02 11.34
C LEU A 15 -5.02 -6.13 12.57
N HIS A 16 -6.16 -6.22 13.24
CA HIS A 16 -6.45 -5.40 14.42
C HIS A 16 -5.46 -5.65 15.57
N ARG A 17 -4.88 -6.84 15.63
CA ARG A 17 -3.86 -7.18 16.63
C ARG A 17 -2.56 -6.39 16.46
N TYR A 18 -2.31 -5.87 15.28
CA TYR A 18 -1.04 -5.25 14.91
C TYR A 18 -1.13 -3.74 14.77
N GLY A 19 -2.13 -3.11 15.38
CA GLY A 19 -2.22 -1.67 15.43
C GLY A 19 -2.93 -1.02 14.23
N PHE A 20 -3.86 -1.72 13.61
CA PHE A 20 -4.70 -1.16 12.56
C PHE A 20 -5.89 -0.39 13.13
N LYS A 21 -5.63 0.44 14.12
CA LYS A 21 -6.63 1.34 14.67
C LYS A 21 -6.51 2.70 14.01
N ALA A 22 -7.63 3.33 13.74
CA ALA A 22 -7.65 4.67 13.15
C ALA A 22 -6.84 5.70 13.95
N SER A 23 -6.60 5.43 15.24
CA SER A 23 -5.89 6.31 16.14
C SER A 23 -4.37 6.11 16.17
N ASP A 24 -3.84 5.02 15.60
CA ASP A 24 -2.45 4.63 15.85
C ASP A 24 -1.42 5.47 15.07
N SER A 25 -1.77 5.96 13.90
CA SER A 25 -0.94 6.90 13.15
C SER A 25 -1.77 7.59 12.07
N PRO A 26 -1.51 8.88 11.79
CA PRO A 26 -2.28 9.58 10.77
C PRO A 26 -1.88 9.14 9.36
N TRP A 27 -2.82 9.29 8.43
CA TRP A 27 -2.51 9.23 7.02
C TRP A 27 -1.59 10.39 6.67
N ARG A 28 -0.52 10.11 5.95
CA ARG A 28 0.42 11.14 5.49
C ARG A 28 0.34 11.25 3.99
N SER A 29 0.13 12.48 3.50
CA SER A 29 0.18 12.76 2.06
C SER A 29 1.57 12.47 1.54
N LYS A 30 1.62 11.81 0.40
CA LYS A 30 2.85 11.46 -0.28
C LYS A 30 2.96 12.27 -1.56
N LEU A 31 2.78 11.64 -2.72
CA LEU A 31 2.89 12.30 -4.00
C LEU A 31 1.54 12.25 -4.71
N GLY A 32 1.05 13.41 -5.19
CA GLY A 32 -0.24 13.49 -5.85
C GLY A 32 -1.38 13.05 -4.93
N GLY A 33 -2.28 12.23 -5.40
CA GLY A 33 -3.42 11.71 -4.65
C GLY A 33 -3.12 10.44 -3.85
N VAL A 34 -1.87 10.24 -3.43
CA VAL A 34 -1.46 9.05 -2.68
C VAL A 34 -1.18 9.43 -1.23
N GLN A 35 -1.73 8.66 -0.30
CA GLN A 35 -1.45 8.77 1.13
C GLN A 35 -0.94 7.43 1.65
N GLY A 36 -0.05 7.48 2.63
CA GLY A 36 0.51 6.29 3.25
C GLY A 36 0.38 6.31 4.76
N ARG A 37 0.33 5.11 5.34
CA ARG A 37 0.27 4.91 6.78
C ARG A 37 1.09 3.67 7.13
N LYS A 38 2.25 3.90 7.73
CA LYS A 38 3.16 2.80 8.09
C LYS A 38 2.65 2.06 9.32
N ILE A 39 2.71 0.73 9.29
CA ILE A 39 2.33 -0.13 10.40
C ILE A 39 3.61 -0.55 11.11
N ASN A 40 4.06 0.26 12.06
CA ASN A 40 5.38 0.10 12.70
C ASN A 40 5.59 -1.27 13.34
N ARG A 41 4.57 -1.86 13.93
CA ARG A 41 4.66 -3.18 14.57
C ARG A 41 4.98 -4.31 13.61
N LEU A 42 4.71 -4.11 12.31
CA LEU A 42 4.97 -5.12 11.28
C LEU A 42 6.23 -4.81 10.48
N CYS A 43 6.87 -3.67 10.75
CA CYS A 43 8.09 -3.29 10.07
C CYS A 43 9.32 -3.77 10.85
N GLU A 44 10.31 -4.22 10.11
CA GLU A 44 11.63 -4.60 10.64
C GLU A 44 12.66 -4.35 9.55
N PRO A 45 13.98 -4.45 9.83
CA PRO A 45 14.97 -4.26 8.78
C PRO A 45 14.71 -5.14 7.56
N GLY A 46 14.57 -4.52 6.40
CA GLY A 46 14.26 -5.21 5.14
C GLY A 46 12.79 -5.55 4.93
N VAL A 47 11.91 -5.28 5.89
CA VAL A 47 10.47 -5.52 5.75
C VAL A 47 9.70 -4.24 6.01
N ASP A 48 8.92 -3.80 5.02
CA ASP A 48 8.03 -2.66 5.14
C ASP A 48 6.59 -3.12 5.04
N ALA A 49 5.77 -2.67 5.99
CA ALA A 49 4.33 -2.94 6.00
C ALA A 49 3.58 -1.62 6.15
N ARG A 50 2.66 -1.35 5.23
CA ARG A 50 1.92 -0.08 5.23
C ARG A 50 0.54 -0.20 4.61
N LEU A 51 -0.30 0.75 4.95
CA LEU A 51 -1.53 1.02 4.21
C LEU A 51 -1.25 2.11 3.19
N LEU A 52 -1.82 1.98 2.01
CA LEU A 52 -1.78 2.98 0.96
C LEU A 52 -3.22 3.35 0.60
N LYS A 53 -3.46 4.64 0.42
CA LYS A 53 -4.72 5.16 -0.08
C LYS A 53 -4.43 5.90 -1.38
N ILE A 54 -5.05 5.46 -2.45
CA ILE A 54 -4.84 6.00 -3.80
C ILE A 54 -6.15 6.55 -4.29
N GLN A 55 -6.20 7.87 -4.55
CA GLN A 55 -7.40 8.51 -5.08
C GLN A 55 -7.69 8.01 -6.49
N PRO A 56 -8.97 8.02 -6.93
CA PRO A 56 -9.31 7.64 -8.30
C PRO A 56 -8.48 8.41 -9.32
N GLY A 57 -7.88 7.71 -10.27
CA GLY A 57 -7.05 8.29 -11.32
C GLY A 57 -5.65 8.68 -10.89
N SER A 58 -5.34 8.67 -9.59
CA SER A 58 -3.98 8.92 -9.12
C SER A 58 -3.12 7.69 -9.29
N ALA A 59 -1.82 7.90 -9.51
CA ALA A 59 -0.88 6.82 -9.75
C ALA A 59 0.28 6.88 -8.76
N ILE A 60 0.74 5.70 -8.33
CA ILE A 60 2.07 5.58 -7.74
C ILE A 60 3.06 5.58 -8.90
N PRO A 61 4.13 6.41 -8.86
CA PRO A 61 5.08 6.47 -9.97
C PRO A 61 5.63 5.10 -10.36
N HIS A 62 5.96 4.95 -11.64
CA HIS A 62 6.51 3.71 -12.17
C HIS A 62 7.73 3.27 -11.36
N HIS A 63 7.65 2.09 -10.77
CA HIS A 63 8.66 1.59 -9.84
C HIS A 63 8.75 0.07 -9.91
N ASP A 64 9.82 -0.47 -9.37
CA ASP A 64 9.94 -1.89 -9.10
C ASP A 64 10.32 -2.10 -7.62
N HIS A 65 10.38 -3.35 -7.22
CA HIS A 65 10.73 -3.74 -5.84
C HIS A 65 12.07 -4.46 -5.84
N ARG A 66 12.87 -4.24 -4.79
CA ARG A 66 14.12 -4.95 -4.61
C ARG A 66 13.91 -6.40 -4.22
N GLY A 67 12.78 -6.68 -3.59
CA GLY A 67 12.33 -8.02 -3.26
C GLY A 67 10.87 -8.20 -3.64
N GLN A 68 10.23 -9.20 -3.07
CA GLN A 68 8.83 -9.48 -3.31
C GLN A 68 7.93 -8.48 -2.60
N GLU A 69 6.79 -8.15 -3.20
CA GLU A 69 5.73 -7.39 -2.56
C GLU A 69 4.41 -8.15 -2.68
N LEU A 70 3.63 -8.12 -1.58
CA LEU A 70 2.25 -8.59 -1.59
C LEU A 70 1.34 -7.43 -1.22
N THR A 71 0.29 -7.22 -2.01
CA THR A 71 -0.66 -6.13 -1.81
C THR A 71 -2.07 -6.71 -1.74
N LEU A 72 -2.74 -6.53 -0.61
CA LEU A 72 -4.14 -6.91 -0.42
C LEU A 72 -5.02 -5.66 -0.57
N VAL A 73 -5.99 -5.71 -1.48
CA VAL A 73 -6.95 -4.62 -1.66
C VAL A 73 -8.04 -4.73 -0.59
N LEU A 74 -8.21 -3.66 0.19
CA LEU A 74 -9.19 -3.58 1.28
C LEU A 74 -10.44 -2.79 0.90
N GLN A 75 -10.30 -1.83 -0.01
CA GLN A 75 -11.38 -0.98 -0.49
C GLN A 75 -11.07 -0.50 -1.90
N GLY A 76 -12.11 -0.34 -2.73
CA GLY A 76 -11.95 0.14 -4.09
C GLY A 76 -11.12 -0.82 -4.91
N GLY A 77 -10.18 -0.29 -5.67
CA GLY A 77 -9.29 -1.08 -6.49
C GLY A 77 -8.24 -0.25 -7.20
N PHE A 78 -7.32 -0.94 -7.83
CA PHE A 78 -6.33 -0.32 -8.70
C PHE A 78 -6.08 -1.19 -9.93
N SER A 79 -5.48 -0.59 -10.94
CA SER A 79 -5.00 -1.30 -12.12
C SER A 79 -3.51 -1.05 -12.30
N ASP A 80 -2.82 -2.03 -12.87
CA ASP A 80 -1.45 -1.89 -13.32
C ASP A 80 -1.29 -2.60 -14.67
N GLU A 81 -0.05 -2.79 -15.10
CA GLU A 81 0.25 -3.40 -16.40
C GLU A 81 -0.22 -4.86 -16.52
N LYS A 82 -0.44 -5.53 -15.38
CA LYS A 82 -0.87 -6.93 -15.35
C LYS A 82 -2.38 -7.10 -15.31
N GLY A 83 -3.13 -6.09 -14.84
CA GLY A 83 -4.57 -6.22 -14.76
C GLY A 83 -5.21 -5.30 -13.75
N VAL A 84 -6.42 -5.69 -13.33
CA VAL A 84 -7.28 -4.91 -12.44
C VAL A 84 -7.50 -5.71 -11.16
N TYR A 85 -7.37 -5.03 -10.02
CA TYR A 85 -7.51 -5.64 -8.70
C TYR A 85 -8.60 -4.94 -7.92
N HIS A 86 -9.48 -5.72 -7.30
CA HIS A 86 -10.61 -5.24 -6.50
C HIS A 86 -10.49 -5.74 -5.07
N ARG A 87 -11.36 -5.29 -4.20
CA ARG A 87 -11.40 -5.70 -2.79
C ARG A 87 -11.30 -7.21 -2.64
N GLY A 88 -10.37 -7.67 -1.81
CA GLY A 88 -10.11 -9.07 -1.55
C GLY A 88 -9.06 -9.70 -2.46
N ASP A 89 -8.67 -9.01 -3.54
CA ASP A 89 -7.62 -9.50 -4.42
C ASP A 89 -6.24 -9.25 -3.84
N VAL A 90 -5.31 -10.14 -4.15
CA VAL A 90 -3.91 -10.01 -3.79
C VAL A 90 -3.09 -9.84 -5.07
N CYS A 91 -2.31 -8.78 -5.11
CA CYS A 91 -1.34 -8.55 -6.17
C CYS A 91 0.03 -8.94 -5.66
N ALA A 92 0.70 -9.86 -6.34
CA ALA A 92 2.07 -10.26 -6.03
C ALA A 92 3.02 -9.63 -7.03
N GLY A 93 3.97 -8.83 -6.53
CA GLY A 93 5.03 -8.23 -7.32
C GLY A 93 6.34 -8.94 -7.06
N GLU A 94 7.03 -9.31 -8.16
CA GLU A 94 8.34 -9.93 -8.05
C GLU A 94 9.44 -8.87 -8.14
N ALA A 95 10.61 -9.19 -7.59
CA ALA A 95 11.78 -8.32 -7.68
C ALA A 95 12.10 -7.98 -9.13
N GLY A 96 12.33 -6.71 -9.42
CA GLY A 96 12.69 -6.26 -10.76
C GLY A 96 11.56 -6.17 -11.77
N GLU A 97 10.31 -6.43 -11.36
CA GLU A 97 9.13 -6.22 -12.21
C GLU A 97 8.58 -4.81 -11.98
N PRO A 98 8.79 -3.86 -12.90
CA PRO A 98 8.27 -2.51 -12.72
C PRO A 98 6.77 -2.46 -12.98
N HIS A 99 6.07 -1.61 -12.21
CA HIS A 99 4.65 -1.36 -12.43
C HIS A 99 4.24 0.06 -12.02
N THR A 100 3.07 0.48 -12.49
CA THR A 100 2.48 1.77 -12.16
C THR A 100 1.04 1.56 -11.70
N PRO A 101 0.79 1.34 -10.40
CA PRO A 101 -0.56 1.20 -9.89
C PRO A 101 -1.35 2.50 -10.02
N VAL A 102 -2.58 2.43 -10.53
CA VAL A 102 -3.48 3.58 -10.69
C VAL A 102 -4.81 3.25 -10.02
N GLY A 103 -5.29 4.16 -9.18
CA GLY A 103 -6.58 3.99 -8.50
C GLY A 103 -7.74 3.97 -9.49
N LEU A 104 -8.66 3.01 -9.31
CA LEU A 104 -9.87 2.91 -10.14
C LEU A 104 -10.84 4.04 -9.80
N GLU A 105 -11.75 4.32 -10.73
CA GLU A 105 -12.85 5.26 -10.49
C GLU A 105 -13.76 4.74 -9.37
N GLY A 106 -14.42 5.65 -8.67
CA GLY A 106 -15.30 5.35 -7.55
C GLY A 106 -14.68 5.74 -6.22
N GLU A 107 -14.71 4.86 -5.24
CA GLU A 107 -14.11 5.13 -3.93
C GLU A 107 -12.59 5.02 -3.98
N PRO A 108 -11.86 5.73 -3.08
CA PRO A 108 -10.42 5.60 -3.01
C PRO A 108 -9.99 4.16 -2.79
N CYS A 109 -8.90 3.76 -3.44
CA CYS A 109 -8.30 2.45 -3.23
C CYS A 109 -7.54 2.47 -1.91
N ILE A 110 -7.87 1.55 -1.02
CA ILE A 110 -7.10 1.33 0.21
C ILE A 110 -6.54 -0.09 0.14
N CYS A 111 -5.24 -0.22 0.25
CA CYS A 111 -4.57 -1.51 0.23
C CYS A 111 -3.54 -1.63 1.33
N PHE A 112 -3.30 -2.88 1.72
CA PHE A 112 -2.26 -3.25 2.66
C PHE A 112 -1.12 -3.90 1.88
N ALA A 113 0.07 -3.29 1.97
CA ALA A 113 1.23 -3.73 1.21
C ALA A 113 2.39 -4.12 2.13
N VAL A 114 2.96 -5.29 1.88
CA VAL A 114 4.17 -5.76 2.56
C VAL A 114 5.26 -5.93 1.50
N SER A 115 6.37 -5.23 1.68
CA SER A 115 7.48 -5.24 0.74
C SER A 115 8.77 -5.70 1.41
N LEU A 116 9.56 -6.44 0.67
CA LEU A 116 10.90 -6.87 1.08
C LEU A 116 11.93 -6.06 0.30
N GLY A 117 12.94 -5.52 0.99
CA GLY A 117 14.06 -4.81 0.37
C GLY A 117 13.77 -3.39 -0.13
N GLY A 118 12.53 -2.91 -0.05
CA GLY A 118 12.13 -1.55 -0.45
C GLY A 118 11.87 -1.38 -1.95
N TYR A 119 11.62 -0.12 -2.34
CA TYR A 119 11.26 0.26 -3.70
C TYR A 119 12.47 0.77 -4.48
N ARG A 120 12.42 0.60 -5.80
CA ARG A 120 13.31 1.29 -6.75
C ARG A 120 12.48 2.05 -7.75
N PHE A 121 12.81 3.33 -7.96
CA PHE A 121 12.16 4.17 -8.96
C PHE A 121 13.10 4.34 -10.15
N ARG A 122 12.57 4.22 -11.35
CA ARG A 122 13.36 4.32 -12.58
C ARG A 122 13.84 5.74 -12.87
N ASN A 123 13.08 6.74 -12.44
CA ASN A 123 13.47 8.13 -12.56
C ASN A 123 14.29 8.54 -11.33
N PRO A 124 15.52 9.08 -11.48
CA PRO A 124 16.33 9.51 -10.33
C PRO A 124 15.62 10.51 -9.41
N LEU A 125 14.77 11.38 -9.96
CA LEU A 125 13.97 12.31 -9.15
C LEU A 125 12.93 11.56 -8.31
N MET A 126 12.38 10.47 -8.83
CA MET A 126 11.46 9.63 -8.09
C MET A 126 12.16 8.83 -6.98
N SER A 127 13.45 8.55 -7.13
CA SER A 127 14.24 7.93 -6.06
C SER A 127 14.34 8.83 -4.83
N ILE A 128 14.38 10.15 -5.04
CA ILE A 128 14.33 11.14 -3.96
C ILE A 128 12.92 11.15 -3.35
N ALA A 129 11.89 11.13 -4.19
CA ALA A 129 10.50 11.06 -3.75
C ALA A 129 10.21 9.76 -2.97
N ALA A 130 10.87 8.67 -3.31
CA ALA A 130 10.73 7.40 -2.60
C ALA A 130 11.13 7.52 -1.12
N ARG A 131 12.12 8.34 -0.80
CA ARG A 131 12.51 8.61 0.59
C ARG A 131 11.41 9.34 1.36
N ILE A 132 10.58 10.10 0.64
CA ILE A 132 9.42 10.78 1.21
C ILE A 132 8.27 9.78 1.38
N LEU A 133 8.15 8.80 0.47
CA LEU A 133 7.13 7.76 0.51
C LEU A 133 7.40 6.68 1.56
N THR A 134 8.61 6.53 1.98
CA THR A 134 9.01 5.61 3.04
C THR A 134 9.23 6.37 4.34
#